data_b3b494245bd3ee8a827068c1b49bebf2
#
_entry.id   b3b494245bd3ee8a827068c1b49bebf2
#
_cell.length_a   1.000
_cell.length_b   1.000
_cell.length_c   1.000
_cell.angle_alpha   90.00
_cell.angle_beta   90.00
_cell.angle_gamma   90.00
#
_symmetry.space_group_name_H-M   'P 1'
#
loop_
_entity.id
_entity.type
_entity.pdbx_description
1 polymer ?
#
loop_
_entity_poly.entity_id
_entity_poly.type
_entity_poly.pdbx_seq_one_letter_code
_entity_poly.pdbx_strand_id
1 'polypeptide(L)'
;WSGQRELRHFIELCAKEDIPVVLRLGPFCHGEVRNGGIPDWVFTKGCKTRDDNPVFMSYVKKLYRQIFAQVQGLQWKDGGPLIAVQFDNEQRNGAYLMALKKIALEIGYDLPFYTRTGWPALTRPVPFGEMLPLFGDYADGFWERSIKEGAGAYYKAFNFKAFRSSTAIATDQFGTQKAETAKGDNDYPYFTCELGGGMATAYHRRPYVYPEDAYSMAIVKLGSGSNLLGYYMYHGGTNPEGLTTLNENQRTQATNYNDMPVKNYDFQAP
;
A
#
# COMPACT_ATOMS: atom_id res chain seq x y z
N TRP A 1 1.55 -19.82 12.11
CA TRP A 1 2.03 -18.60 12.75
C TRP A 1 3.09 -18.99 13.79
N SER A 2 4.35 -19.04 13.38
CA SER A 2 5.45 -19.40 14.28
C SER A 2 6.77 -18.83 13.76
N GLY A 3 7.75 -18.63 14.61
CA GLY A 3 9.05 -18.05 14.30
C GLY A 3 8.91 -16.64 13.72
N GLN A 4 9.56 -16.34 12.62
CA GLN A 4 9.49 -15.03 11.95
C GLN A 4 8.09 -14.68 11.40
N ARG A 5 7.10 -15.55 11.54
CA ARG A 5 5.73 -15.35 11.06
C ARG A 5 4.73 -15.23 12.22
N GLU A 6 5.20 -14.98 13.40
CA GLU A 6 4.35 -14.77 14.60
C GLU A 6 3.81 -13.34 14.63
N LEU A 7 2.76 -13.11 13.87
CA LEU A 7 2.14 -11.78 13.77
C LEU A 7 1.69 -11.25 15.13
N ARG A 8 1.06 -12.12 15.96
CA ARG A 8 0.60 -11.71 17.29
C ARG A 8 1.75 -11.20 18.16
N HIS A 9 2.80 -11.98 18.26
CA HIS A 9 3.98 -11.62 19.06
C HIS A 9 4.60 -10.30 18.60
N PHE A 10 4.70 -10.09 17.27
CA PHE A 10 5.21 -8.83 16.73
C PHE A 10 4.35 -7.62 17.15
N ILE A 11 3.01 -7.77 17.08
CA ILE A 11 2.10 -6.68 17.48
C ILE A 11 2.16 -6.44 18.98
N GLU A 12 2.32 -7.48 19.79
CA GLU A 12 2.51 -7.37 21.24
C GLU A 12 3.83 -6.67 21.60
N LEU A 13 4.90 -6.88 20.83
CA LEU A 13 6.14 -6.13 20.96
C LEU A 13 5.93 -4.64 20.63
N CYS A 14 5.19 -4.33 19.57
CA CYS A 14 4.83 -2.95 19.26
C CYS A 14 4.05 -2.30 20.43
N ALA A 15 3.10 -3.04 21.02
CA ALA A 15 2.34 -2.55 22.18
C ALA A 15 3.25 -2.24 23.37
N LYS A 16 4.24 -3.09 23.63
CA LYS A 16 5.19 -2.89 24.73
C LYS A 16 6.03 -1.63 24.56
N GLU A 17 6.30 -1.25 23.33
CA GLU A 17 7.09 -0.07 22.99
C GLU A 17 6.20 1.15 22.61
N ASP A 18 4.90 1.10 22.93
CA ASP A 18 3.92 2.16 22.64
C ASP A 18 3.85 2.54 21.15
N ILE A 19 4.09 1.59 20.26
CA ILE A 19 4.06 1.79 18.81
C ILE A 19 2.70 1.39 18.25
N PRO A 20 1.89 2.35 17.74
CA PRO A 20 0.65 2.02 17.06
C PRO A 20 0.89 1.27 15.75
N VAL A 21 -0.01 0.33 15.44
CA VAL A 21 0.11 -0.54 14.28
C VAL A 21 -1.02 -0.29 13.30
N VAL A 22 -0.69 -0.10 12.03
CA VAL A 22 -1.61 -0.21 10.90
C VAL A 22 -1.32 -1.53 10.20
N LEU A 23 -2.30 -2.43 10.18
CA LEU A 23 -2.13 -3.75 9.60
C LEU A 23 -2.60 -3.78 8.14
N ARG A 24 -1.72 -4.15 7.23
CA ARG A 24 -2.11 -4.43 5.85
C ARG A 24 -2.65 -5.85 5.76
N LEU A 25 -3.97 -5.99 5.53
CA LEU A 25 -4.63 -7.29 5.41
C LEU A 25 -4.42 -7.95 4.04
N GLY A 26 -4.05 -7.18 3.04
CA GLY A 26 -4.02 -7.70 1.69
C GLY A 26 -5.43 -7.94 1.11
N PRO A 27 -5.64 -8.98 0.30
CA PRO A 27 -4.80 -10.16 0.04
C PRO A 27 -3.57 -9.93 -0.85
N PHE A 28 -3.53 -8.84 -1.60
CA PHE A 28 -2.39 -8.45 -2.40
C PHE A 28 -1.64 -7.35 -1.68
N CYS A 29 -0.38 -7.56 -1.38
CA CYS A 29 0.43 -6.58 -0.65
C CYS A 29 1.48 -5.89 -1.52
N HIS A 30 1.62 -6.26 -2.79
CA HIS A 30 2.74 -5.89 -3.65
C HIS A 30 4.07 -6.35 -3.03
N GLY A 31 4.82 -5.44 -2.40
CA GLY A 31 6.04 -5.74 -1.65
C GLY A 31 7.16 -6.31 -2.51
N GLU A 32 7.09 -6.09 -3.83
CA GLU A 32 8.00 -6.64 -4.85
C GLU A 32 8.23 -8.16 -4.68
N VAL A 33 7.20 -8.82 -4.18
CA VAL A 33 7.17 -10.27 -3.99
C VAL A 33 6.30 -10.92 -5.05
N ARG A 34 6.63 -12.17 -5.36
CA ARG A 34 5.91 -12.95 -6.36
C ARG A 34 4.40 -12.91 -6.15
N ASN A 35 3.67 -12.56 -7.21
CA ASN A 35 2.20 -12.43 -7.22
C ASN A 35 1.64 -11.45 -6.17
N GLY A 36 2.48 -10.54 -5.65
CA GLY A 36 2.09 -9.65 -4.56
C GLY A 36 1.69 -10.39 -3.27
N GLY A 37 2.23 -11.59 -3.07
CA GLY A 37 1.93 -12.43 -1.92
C GLY A 37 0.76 -13.40 -2.11
N ILE A 38 0.03 -13.34 -3.24
CA ILE A 38 -1.03 -14.32 -3.54
C ILE A 38 -0.37 -15.65 -3.95
N PRO A 39 -0.68 -16.76 -3.27
CA PRO A 39 -0.07 -18.05 -3.60
C PRO A 39 -0.33 -18.53 -5.03
N ASP A 40 0.66 -19.15 -5.64
CA ASP A 40 0.57 -19.65 -7.03
C ASP A 40 -0.63 -20.57 -7.27
N TRP A 41 -0.98 -21.39 -6.29
CA TRP A 41 -2.11 -22.31 -6.41
C TRP A 41 -3.46 -21.60 -6.57
N VAL A 42 -3.61 -20.35 -6.13
CA VAL A 42 -4.84 -19.58 -6.34
C VAL A 42 -5.10 -19.37 -7.83
N PHE A 43 -4.03 -19.10 -8.59
CA PHE A 43 -4.13 -18.87 -10.03
C PHE A 43 -4.50 -20.12 -10.82
N THR A 44 -4.30 -21.32 -10.25
CA THR A 44 -4.71 -22.58 -10.88
C THR A 44 -6.20 -22.88 -10.71
N LYS A 45 -6.94 -22.08 -9.92
CA LYS A 45 -8.36 -22.30 -9.62
C LYS A 45 -9.30 -21.68 -10.64
N GLY A 46 -8.78 -21.05 -11.68
CA GLY A 46 -9.60 -20.41 -12.72
C GLY A 46 -10.43 -19.22 -12.22
N CYS A 47 -10.10 -18.66 -11.06
CA CYS A 47 -10.77 -17.49 -10.52
C CYS A 47 -9.98 -16.21 -10.83
N LYS A 48 -10.70 -15.13 -11.03
CA LYS A 48 -10.10 -13.81 -11.14
C LYS A 48 -9.66 -13.34 -9.76
N THR A 49 -8.38 -13.03 -9.62
CA THR A 49 -7.82 -12.47 -8.39
C THR A 49 -8.01 -10.97 -8.32
N ARG A 50 -7.97 -10.40 -7.11
CA ARG A 50 -8.16 -8.97 -6.86
C ARG A 50 -9.50 -8.44 -7.43
N ASP A 51 -10.53 -9.26 -7.28
CA ASP A 51 -11.87 -9.01 -7.78
C ASP A 51 -12.89 -9.64 -6.81
N ASP A 52 -14.14 -9.25 -6.91
CA ASP A 52 -15.24 -9.80 -6.10
C ASP A 52 -15.71 -11.21 -6.56
N ASN A 53 -14.84 -11.91 -7.26
CA ASN A 53 -15.07 -13.29 -7.67
C ASN A 53 -15.34 -14.19 -6.47
N PRO A 54 -16.47 -14.94 -6.40
CA PRO A 54 -16.86 -15.70 -5.21
C PRO A 54 -15.82 -16.73 -4.76
N VAL A 55 -15.13 -17.38 -5.69
CA VAL A 55 -14.09 -18.36 -5.37
C VAL A 55 -12.90 -17.66 -4.72
N PHE A 56 -12.43 -16.59 -5.33
CA PHE A 56 -11.32 -15.80 -4.77
C PHE A 56 -11.69 -15.23 -3.40
N MET A 57 -12.88 -14.65 -3.26
CA MET A 57 -13.36 -14.08 -1.99
C MET A 57 -13.51 -15.14 -0.89
N SER A 58 -13.76 -16.40 -1.22
CA SER A 58 -13.75 -17.47 -0.24
C SER A 58 -12.37 -17.70 0.38
N TYR A 59 -11.30 -17.57 -0.41
CA TYR A 59 -9.91 -17.64 0.07
C TYR A 59 -9.54 -16.40 0.88
N VAL A 60 -9.96 -15.23 0.44
CA VAL A 60 -9.79 -13.98 1.20
C VAL A 60 -10.43 -14.09 2.58
N LYS A 61 -11.66 -14.60 2.66
CA LYS A 61 -12.36 -14.79 3.93
C LYS A 61 -11.60 -15.74 4.87
N LYS A 62 -11.01 -16.81 4.34
CA LYS A 62 -10.15 -17.71 5.13
C LYS A 62 -8.89 -16.99 5.63
N LEU A 63 -8.22 -16.24 4.76
CA LEU A 63 -7.03 -15.47 5.13
C LEU A 63 -7.35 -14.46 6.23
N TYR A 64 -8.40 -13.67 6.07
CA TYR A 64 -8.78 -12.65 7.05
C TYR A 64 -9.16 -13.25 8.40
N ARG A 65 -9.85 -14.40 8.43
CA ARG A 65 -10.12 -15.12 9.68
C ARG A 65 -8.84 -15.59 10.38
N GLN A 66 -7.88 -16.10 9.62
CA GLN A 66 -6.60 -16.55 10.18
C GLN A 66 -5.79 -15.38 10.74
N ILE A 67 -5.79 -14.25 10.05
CA ILE A 67 -5.14 -13.03 10.57
C ILE A 67 -5.90 -12.53 11.79
N PHE A 68 -7.22 -12.48 11.76
CA PHE A 68 -8.03 -12.03 12.88
C PHE A 68 -7.78 -12.85 14.15
N ALA A 69 -7.65 -14.17 14.03
CA ALA A 69 -7.31 -15.03 15.15
C ALA A 69 -5.95 -14.67 15.81
N GLN A 70 -5.03 -14.05 15.06
CA GLN A 70 -3.77 -13.55 15.62
C GLN A 70 -3.94 -12.19 16.31
N VAL A 71 -4.87 -11.36 15.85
CA VAL A 71 -5.01 -9.97 16.32
C VAL A 71 -6.22 -9.73 17.20
N GLN A 72 -6.99 -10.76 17.49
CA GLN A 72 -8.15 -10.67 18.38
C GLN A 72 -7.72 -10.20 19.77
N GLY A 73 -8.40 -9.17 20.27
CA GLY A 73 -8.07 -8.50 21.55
C GLY A 73 -6.91 -7.50 21.46
N LEU A 74 -6.36 -7.26 20.28
CA LEU A 74 -5.28 -6.28 20.05
C LEU A 74 -5.75 -5.05 19.26
N GLN A 75 -7.04 -4.93 18.98
CA GLN A 75 -7.58 -3.72 18.37
C GLN A 75 -7.60 -2.56 19.38
N TRP A 76 -7.57 -1.33 18.87
CA TRP A 76 -7.58 -0.12 19.71
C TRP A 76 -8.75 -0.09 20.69
N LYS A 77 -9.93 -0.50 20.25
CA LYS A 77 -11.11 -0.59 21.12
C LYS A 77 -10.95 -1.56 22.29
N ASP A 78 -10.07 -2.54 22.14
CA ASP A 78 -9.76 -3.55 23.15
C ASP A 78 -8.54 -3.15 24.02
N GLY A 79 -8.00 -1.93 23.81
CA GLY A 79 -6.79 -1.43 24.46
C GLY A 79 -5.48 -1.87 23.79
N GLY A 80 -5.55 -2.47 22.60
CA GLY A 80 -4.38 -2.90 21.84
C GLY A 80 -3.80 -1.83 20.91
N PRO A 81 -2.64 -2.08 20.31
CA PRO A 81 -1.94 -1.11 19.48
C PRO A 81 -2.48 -1.03 18.05
N LEU A 82 -3.36 -1.94 17.62
CA LEU A 82 -3.88 -1.97 16.27
C LEU A 82 -4.91 -0.86 16.07
N ILE A 83 -4.52 0.19 15.37
CA ILE A 83 -5.33 1.41 15.20
C ILE A 83 -6.08 1.45 13.87
N ALA A 84 -5.66 0.68 12.87
CA ALA A 84 -6.30 0.65 11.55
C ALA A 84 -5.86 -0.55 10.73
N VAL A 85 -6.60 -0.81 9.64
CA VAL A 85 -6.19 -1.79 8.63
C VAL A 85 -6.26 -1.20 7.23
N GLN A 86 -5.35 -1.66 6.37
CA GLN A 86 -5.33 -1.35 4.95
C GLN A 86 -5.75 -2.58 4.14
N PHE A 87 -6.67 -2.38 3.19
CA PHE A 87 -7.06 -3.40 2.22
C PHE A 87 -6.23 -3.30 0.96
N ASP A 88 -5.75 -4.46 0.48
CA ASP A 88 -5.05 -4.60 -0.79
C ASP A 88 -3.92 -3.57 -0.94
N ASN A 89 -3.40 -3.38 -2.14
CA ASN A 89 -2.42 -2.35 -2.47
C ASN A 89 -2.72 -1.77 -3.84
N GLU A 90 -2.76 -0.44 -3.96
CA GLU A 90 -3.02 0.27 -5.22
C GLU A 90 -4.22 -0.30 -6.00
N GLN A 91 -5.27 -0.61 -5.28
CA GLN A 91 -6.48 -1.19 -5.87
C GLN A 91 -7.38 -0.09 -6.44
N ARG A 92 -7.83 -0.29 -7.67
CA ARG A 92 -8.69 0.66 -8.39
C ARG A 92 -10.18 0.30 -8.36
N ASN A 93 -10.51 -0.92 -8.00
CA ASN A 93 -11.89 -1.41 -7.99
C ASN A 93 -12.54 -1.16 -6.63
N GLY A 94 -13.29 -0.07 -6.51
CA GLY A 94 -13.99 0.29 -5.28
C GLY A 94 -15.01 -0.76 -4.84
N ALA A 95 -15.72 -1.43 -5.76
CA ALA A 95 -16.66 -2.48 -5.41
C ALA A 95 -15.97 -3.67 -4.74
N TYR A 96 -14.79 -4.05 -5.23
CA TYR A 96 -13.97 -5.08 -4.59
C TYR A 96 -13.48 -4.64 -3.20
N LEU A 97 -13.02 -3.39 -3.05
CA LEU A 97 -12.63 -2.84 -1.75
C LEU A 97 -13.81 -2.89 -0.76
N MET A 98 -15.01 -2.54 -1.19
CA MET A 98 -16.22 -2.64 -0.35
C MET A 98 -16.55 -4.09 0.02
N ALA A 99 -16.32 -5.04 -0.88
CA ALA A 99 -16.50 -6.46 -0.58
C ALA A 99 -15.47 -6.95 0.46
N LEU A 100 -14.22 -6.49 0.39
CA LEU A 100 -13.20 -6.76 1.42
C LEU A 100 -13.61 -6.19 2.78
N LYS A 101 -14.08 -4.94 2.81
CA LYS A 101 -14.59 -4.30 4.03
C LYS A 101 -15.73 -5.10 4.66
N LYS A 102 -16.69 -5.51 3.85
CA LYS A 102 -17.81 -6.33 4.33
C LYS A 102 -17.33 -7.62 5.02
N ILE A 103 -16.41 -8.34 4.39
CA ILE A 103 -15.82 -9.55 4.98
C ILE A 103 -15.09 -9.24 6.28
N ALA A 104 -14.33 -8.17 6.33
CA ALA A 104 -13.58 -7.78 7.53
C ALA A 104 -14.54 -7.48 8.71
N LEU A 105 -15.60 -6.71 8.47
CA LEU A 105 -16.62 -6.40 9.47
C LEU A 105 -17.32 -7.68 9.97
N GLU A 106 -17.71 -8.58 9.05
CA GLU A 106 -18.35 -9.88 9.41
C GLU A 106 -17.45 -10.76 10.29
N ILE A 107 -16.14 -10.61 10.17
CA ILE A 107 -15.16 -11.37 10.97
C ILE A 107 -14.93 -10.75 12.34
N GLY A 108 -15.12 -9.43 12.47
CA GLY A 108 -14.97 -8.72 13.76
C GLY A 108 -13.88 -7.64 13.77
N TYR A 109 -13.34 -7.26 12.61
CA TYR A 109 -12.51 -6.07 12.52
C TYR A 109 -13.39 -4.82 12.74
N ASP A 110 -13.05 -4.02 13.74
CA ASP A 110 -13.82 -2.84 14.14
C ASP A 110 -12.85 -1.69 14.43
N LEU A 111 -12.38 -1.08 13.36
CA LEU A 111 -11.39 -0.01 13.38
C LEU A 111 -11.38 0.70 12.01
N PRO A 112 -10.74 1.84 11.87
CA PRO A 112 -10.64 2.55 10.60
C PRO A 112 -10.05 1.69 9.49
N PHE A 113 -10.68 1.76 8.32
CA PHE A 113 -10.21 1.09 7.11
C PHE A 113 -9.58 2.10 6.17
N TYR A 114 -8.38 1.76 5.71
CA TYR A 114 -7.66 2.50 4.70
C TYR A 114 -7.71 1.81 3.36
N THR A 115 -7.66 2.59 2.31
CA THR A 115 -7.48 2.08 0.96
C THR A 115 -6.23 2.65 0.34
N ARG A 116 -5.66 1.90 -0.53
CA ARG A 116 -4.56 2.18 -1.47
C ARG A 116 -3.41 3.05 -0.95
N THR A 117 -2.29 2.75 -1.56
CA THR A 117 -1.06 3.49 -1.47
C THR A 117 -0.83 4.15 -2.83
N GLY A 118 -1.31 5.28 -3.13
CA GLY A 118 -0.89 5.87 -4.35
C GLY A 118 -1.95 6.55 -5.21
N TRP A 119 -1.84 6.49 -6.45
CA TRP A 119 -2.10 7.46 -7.45
C TRP A 119 -3.10 7.09 -8.57
N PRO A 120 -3.45 5.87 -8.87
CA PRO A 120 -4.38 5.68 -9.97
C PRO A 120 -5.83 5.91 -9.57
N ALA A 121 -6.58 6.53 -10.46
CA ALA A 121 -8.00 6.72 -10.29
C ALA A 121 -8.74 5.39 -10.09
N LEU A 122 -9.73 5.39 -9.23
CA LEU A 122 -10.62 4.25 -9.04
C LEU A 122 -11.49 4.05 -10.30
N THR A 123 -11.59 2.81 -10.74
CA THR A 123 -12.51 2.45 -11.83
C THR A 123 -13.96 2.42 -11.36
N ARG A 124 -14.17 2.19 -10.07
CA ARG A 124 -15.45 2.27 -9.37
C ARG A 124 -15.22 2.97 -8.06
N PRO A 125 -15.93 4.07 -7.78
CA PRO A 125 -15.68 4.85 -6.57
C PRO A 125 -16.04 4.08 -5.30
N VAL A 126 -15.29 4.33 -4.24
CA VAL A 126 -15.68 3.98 -2.88
C VAL A 126 -16.62 5.09 -2.39
N PRO A 127 -17.79 4.75 -1.80
CA PRO A 127 -18.65 5.77 -1.22
C PRO A 127 -17.94 6.59 -0.16
N PHE A 128 -18.27 7.89 -0.09
CA PHE A 128 -17.66 8.80 0.87
C PHE A 128 -17.86 8.30 2.32
N GLY A 129 -16.81 8.39 3.11
CA GLY A 129 -16.84 7.97 4.52
C GLY A 129 -16.57 6.48 4.77
N GLU A 130 -16.60 5.65 3.73
CA GLU A 130 -16.44 4.21 3.90
C GLU A 130 -15.00 3.76 4.13
N MET A 131 -14.05 4.50 3.58
CA MET A 131 -12.61 4.23 3.74
C MET A 131 -11.83 5.55 3.71
N LEU A 132 -10.70 5.57 4.41
CA LEU A 132 -9.77 6.68 4.37
C LEU A 132 -8.79 6.49 3.20
N PRO A 133 -8.59 7.51 2.36
CA PRO A 133 -7.58 7.45 1.31
C PRO A 133 -6.18 7.64 1.88
N LEU A 134 -5.25 6.84 1.43
CA LEU A 134 -3.82 7.02 1.68
C LEU A 134 -3.10 7.41 0.39
N PHE A 135 -2.09 8.24 0.52
CA PHE A 135 -1.34 8.81 -0.59
C PHE A 135 0.11 8.37 -0.54
N GLY A 136 0.73 8.40 -1.70
CA GLY A 136 2.17 8.25 -1.85
C GLY A 136 2.72 9.31 -2.79
N ASP A 137 3.99 9.56 -2.69
CA ASP A 137 4.73 10.37 -3.64
C ASP A 137 6.18 9.91 -3.70
N TYR A 138 6.73 9.90 -4.90
CA TYR A 138 8.11 9.52 -5.16
C TYR A 138 8.74 10.51 -6.11
N ALA A 139 10.04 10.62 -6.10
CA ALA A 139 10.73 11.28 -7.19
C ALA A 139 10.40 10.58 -8.50
N ASP A 140 10.11 11.36 -9.52
CA ASP A 140 9.76 10.83 -10.84
C ASP A 140 10.92 10.02 -11.43
N GLY A 141 10.56 9.07 -12.26
CA GLY A 141 11.53 8.31 -13.02
C GLY A 141 12.05 7.05 -12.33
N PHE A 142 11.63 6.72 -11.11
CA PHE A 142 12.06 5.50 -10.43
C PHE A 142 11.67 4.22 -11.18
N TRP A 143 10.54 4.23 -11.86
CA TRP A 143 10.00 3.10 -12.63
C TRP A 143 10.18 3.25 -14.15
N GLU A 144 10.83 4.30 -14.63
CA GLU A 144 11.06 4.50 -16.04
C GLU A 144 12.12 3.54 -16.58
N ARG A 145 11.90 2.99 -17.78
CA ARG A 145 12.84 2.09 -18.45
C ARG A 145 14.10 2.80 -18.96
N SER A 146 13.99 4.07 -19.25
CA SER A 146 15.09 4.89 -19.73
C SER A 146 15.07 6.23 -19.03
N ILE A 147 16.24 6.72 -18.70
CA ILE A 147 16.39 8.08 -18.20
C ILE A 147 16.27 8.99 -19.44
N LYS A 148 15.25 9.84 -19.43
CA LYS A 148 15.16 10.95 -20.36
C LYS A 148 15.85 12.15 -19.76
N GLU A 149 16.81 12.69 -20.47
CA GLU A 149 17.47 13.93 -20.09
C GLU A 149 16.43 15.05 -19.96
N GLY A 150 16.53 15.85 -18.90
CA GLY A 150 15.63 16.98 -18.68
C GLY A 150 14.21 16.63 -18.30
N ALA A 151 13.96 15.45 -17.76
CA ALA A 151 12.65 15.09 -17.22
C ALA A 151 12.25 16.02 -16.07
N GLY A 152 11.63 17.15 -16.41
CA GLY A 152 11.16 18.14 -15.43
C GLY A 152 10.10 17.62 -14.46
N ALA A 153 9.66 16.41 -14.68
CA ALA A 153 8.76 15.68 -13.81
C ALA A 153 9.41 15.27 -12.47
N TYR A 154 10.72 15.14 -12.40
CA TYR A 154 11.46 14.80 -11.18
C TYR A 154 11.15 15.69 -9.99
N TYR A 155 10.81 16.92 -10.25
CA TYR A 155 10.65 17.93 -9.21
C TYR A 155 9.21 18.06 -8.71
N LYS A 156 8.25 17.34 -9.29
CA LYS A 156 6.85 17.45 -8.89
C LYS A 156 6.61 17.05 -7.44
N ALA A 157 7.30 16.00 -7.00
CA ALA A 157 7.21 15.52 -5.63
C ALA A 157 7.78 16.51 -4.61
N PHE A 158 8.70 17.38 -5.06
CA PHE A 158 9.37 18.37 -4.23
C PHE A 158 8.77 19.78 -4.35
N ASN A 159 7.65 19.92 -5.04
CA ASN A 159 6.92 21.19 -5.11
C ASN A 159 5.85 21.25 -4.05
N PHE A 160 5.78 22.38 -3.36
CA PHE A 160 4.62 22.69 -2.51
C PHE A 160 3.37 22.78 -3.38
N LYS A 161 2.38 22.01 -3.01
CA LYS A 161 1.06 22.03 -3.67
C LYS A 161 0.11 22.78 -2.75
N ALA A 162 -0.78 23.56 -3.34
CA ALA A 162 -1.92 24.02 -2.58
C ALA A 162 -2.55 22.77 -1.96
N PHE A 163 -2.78 22.85 -0.66
CA PHE A 163 -3.29 21.75 0.12
C PHE A 163 -4.44 21.07 -0.58
N ARG A 164 -4.44 19.79 -0.58
CA ARG A 164 -5.52 18.98 -1.13
C ARG A 164 -6.03 19.49 -2.48
N SER A 165 -5.21 20.16 -3.26
CA SER A 165 -5.52 20.43 -4.66
C SER A 165 -5.78 19.11 -5.40
N SER A 166 -6.38 18.19 -4.73
CA SER A 166 -6.44 16.85 -5.15
C SER A 166 -7.73 16.62 -5.91
N THR A 167 -7.72 17.08 -7.15
CA THR A 167 -8.41 16.30 -8.17
C THR A 167 -8.12 14.81 -7.96
N ALA A 168 -6.99 14.47 -7.37
CA ALA A 168 -6.63 13.10 -7.04
C ALA A 168 -7.57 12.46 -6.02
N ILE A 169 -7.87 13.07 -4.87
CA ILE A 169 -8.84 12.50 -3.92
C ILE A 169 -10.20 12.36 -4.55
N ALA A 170 -10.69 13.40 -5.24
CA ALA A 170 -11.97 13.32 -5.90
C ALA A 170 -12.00 12.22 -6.97
N THR A 171 -10.97 12.13 -7.79
CA THR A 171 -10.85 11.09 -8.81
C THR A 171 -10.77 9.71 -8.19
N ASP A 172 -10.02 9.57 -7.11
CA ASP A 172 -9.82 8.30 -6.43
C ASP A 172 -11.06 7.80 -5.70
N GLN A 173 -11.77 8.71 -5.04
CA GLN A 173 -12.92 8.34 -4.21
C GLN A 173 -14.24 8.36 -4.99
N PHE A 174 -14.38 9.25 -5.95
CA PHE A 174 -15.65 9.47 -6.63
C PHE A 174 -15.62 9.10 -8.11
N GLY A 175 -14.47 8.70 -8.66
CA GLY A 175 -14.33 8.38 -10.07
C GLY A 175 -14.49 9.58 -11.00
N THR A 176 -14.31 10.79 -10.50
CA THR A 176 -14.44 12.02 -11.26
C THR A 176 -13.10 12.74 -11.43
N GLN A 177 -12.91 13.36 -12.57
CA GLN A 177 -11.73 14.18 -12.84
C GLN A 177 -11.93 15.67 -12.53
N LYS A 178 -13.11 16.06 -12.07
CA LYS A 178 -13.43 17.48 -11.80
C LYS A 178 -13.22 17.80 -10.33
N ALA A 179 -12.30 18.69 -10.04
CA ALA A 179 -12.04 19.19 -8.71
C ALA A 179 -13.29 19.81 -8.04
N GLU A 180 -14.17 20.39 -8.83
CA GLU A 180 -15.40 21.04 -8.37
C GLU A 180 -16.41 20.07 -7.74
N THR A 181 -16.29 18.79 -8.01
CA THR A 181 -17.14 17.74 -7.44
C THR A 181 -16.55 17.10 -6.19
N ALA A 182 -15.39 17.53 -5.78
CA ALA A 182 -14.69 17.05 -4.60
C ALA A 182 -15.26 17.62 -3.30
N LYS A 183 -16.57 17.50 -3.12
CA LYS A 183 -17.16 17.69 -1.79
C LYS A 183 -16.55 16.63 -0.89
N GLY A 184 -15.81 17.03 0.10
CA GLY A 184 -15.19 16.12 1.03
C GLY A 184 -13.67 16.02 0.95
N ASP A 185 -13.02 16.68 -0.01
CA ASP A 185 -11.56 16.79 0.00
C ASP A 185 -11.05 17.33 1.35
N ASN A 186 -11.80 18.27 1.94
CA ASN A 186 -11.47 18.85 3.23
C ASN A 186 -11.97 18.02 4.41
N ASP A 187 -12.81 17.02 4.19
CA ASP A 187 -13.38 16.19 5.24
C ASP A 187 -12.51 14.94 5.50
N TYR A 188 -11.60 14.60 4.58
CA TYR A 188 -10.60 13.57 4.81
C TYR A 188 -9.28 14.19 5.31
N PRO A 189 -8.59 13.54 6.24
CA PRO A 189 -7.22 13.90 6.55
C PRO A 189 -6.31 13.65 5.35
N TYR A 190 -5.26 14.44 5.21
CA TYR A 190 -4.23 14.19 4.20
C TYR A 190 -3.14 13.31 4.82
N PHE A 191 -3.25 12.01 4.62
CA PHE A 191 -2.30 11.01 5.11
C PHE A 191 -1.46 10.48 3.97
N THR A 192 -0.17 10.37 4.18
CA THR A 192 0.71 9.61 3.30
C THR A 192 1.07 8.27 3.93
N CYS A 193 1.29 7.25 3.10
CA CYS A 193 1.75 5.93 3.53
C CYS A 193 2.92 5.44 2.69
N GLU A 194 3.23 6.15 1.64
CA GLU A 194 4.31 5.86 0.70
C GLU A 194 5.02 7.13 0.26
N LEU A 195 5.63 7.85 1.18
CA LEU A 195 6.67 8.78 0.79
C LEU A 195 7.92 7.99 0.48
N GLY A 196 8.51 8.23 -0.70
CA GLY A 196 9.67 7.50 -1.16
C GLY A 196 10.86 7.69 -0.24
N GLY A 197 11.08 6.72 0.64
CA GLY A 197 12.26 6.63 1.49
C GLY A 197 13.44 5.99 0.79
N GLY A 198 13.42 5.92 -0.54
CA GLY A 198 14.43 5.28 -1.36
C GLY A 198 13.79 4.47 -2.49
N MET A 199 14.59 3.64 -3.13
CA MET A 199 14.13 2.72 -4.17
C MET A 199 14.93 1.44 -4.15
N ALA A 200 14.24 0.32 -4.32
CA ALA A 200 14.89 -0.96 -4.50
C ALA A 200 15.65 -1.01 -5.83
N THR A 201 16.79 -1.69 -5.81
CA THR A 201 17.60 -1.92 -7.01
C THR A 201 16.91 -2.94 -7.92
N ALA A 202 16.56 -2.54 -9.12
CA ALA A 202 16.03 -3.43 -10.14
C ALA A 202 17.09 -3.76 -11.21
N TYR A 203 16.84 -4.78 -12.03
CA TYR A 203 17.76 -5.16 -13.11
C TYR A 203 18.01 -4.04 -14.11
N HIS A 204 16.97 -3.29 -14.42
CA HIS A 204 17.03 -2.24 -15.44
C HIS A 204 17.43 -0.88 -14.87
N ARG A 205 17.41 -0.72 -13.55
CA ARG A 205 17.59 0.58 -12.93
C ARG A 205 18.19 0.49 -11.53
N ARG A 206 19.14 1.38 -11.27
CA ARG A 206 19.81 1.53 -9.98
C ARG A 206 19.83 3.00 -9.59
N PRO A 207 18.69 3.55 -9.17
CA PRO A 207 18.65 4.94 -8.72
C PRO A 207 19.51 5.10 -7.47
N TYR A 208 20.19 6.20 -7.40
CA TYR A 208 20.85 6.64 -6.18
C TYR A 208 19.99 7.73 -5.55
N VAL A 209 19.61 7.54 -4.31
CA VAL A 209 18.78 8.47 -3.55
C VAL A 209 19.56 8.90 -2.31
N TYR A 210 19.66 10.19 -2.09
CA TYR A 210 20.27 10.73 -0.90
C TYR A 210 19.26 10.77 0.26
N PRO A 211 19.71 10.66 1.53
CA PRO A 211 18.84 10.83 2.70
C PRO A 211 18.07 12.15 2.66
N GLU A 212 18.73 13.19 2.17
CA GLU A 212 18.16 14.53 2.04
C GLU A 212 16.98 14.59 1.09
N ASP A 213 16.89 13.69 0.12
CA ASP A 213 15.75 13.62 -0.81
C ASP A 213 14.49 13.16 -0.05
N ALA A 214 14.61 12.15 0.80
CA ALA A 214 13.48 11.66 1.62
C ALA A 214 13.05 12.73 2.64
N TYR A 215 14.01 13.36 3.29
CA TYR A 215 13.75 14.44 4.24
C TYR A 215 13.11 15.66 3.57
N SER A 216 13.63 16.09 2.43
CA SER A 216 13.09 17.23 1.69
C SER A 216 11.65 16.99 1.24
N MET A 217 11.35 15.76 0.79
CA MET A 217 10.00 15.38 0.43
C MET A 217 9.04 15.46 1.62
N ALA A 218 9.48 15.03 2.81
CA ALA A 218 8.66 15.14 4.01
C ALA A 218 8.32 16.60 4.36
N ILE A 219 9.32 17.49 4.30
CA ILE A 219 9.13 18.93 4.54
C ILE A 219 8.09 19.49 3.55
N VAL A 220 8.21 19.14 2.28
CA VAL A 220 7.26 19.59 1.24
C VAL A 220 5.85 19.08 1.51
N LYS A 221 5.70 17.82 1.93
CA LYS A 221 4.37 17.27 2.25
C LYS A 221 3.76 17.90 3.49
N LEU A 222 4.54 18.14 4.53
CA LEU A 222 4.08 18.90 5.71
C LEU A 222 3.63 20.31 5.30
N GLY A 223 4.45 21.02 4.55
CA GLY A 223 4.11 22.35 4.04
C GLY A 223 2.93 22.36 3.06
N SER A 224 2.60 21.22 2.47
CA SER A 224 1.41 21.02 1.63
C SER A 224 0.17 20.58 2.44
N GLY A 225 0.28 20.50 3.77
CA GLY A 225 -0.85 20.23 4.67
C GLY A 225 -1.05 18.75 5.04
N SER A 226 -0.03 17.92 4.90
CA SER A 226 -0.13 16.54 5.38
C SER A 226 -0.30 16.47 6.90
N ASN A 227 -1.26 15.68 7.34
CA ASN A 227 -1.55 15.45 8.75
C ASN A 227 -0.80 14.24 9.33
N LEU A 228 -0.34 13.34 8.45
CA LEU A 228 0.43 12.16 8.80
C LEU A 228 1.43 11.87 7.69
N LEU A 229 2.68 11.73 8.06
CA LEU A 229 3.76 11.33 7.16
C LEU A 229 4.05 9.85 7.36
N GLY A 230 3.82 9.07 6.32
CA GLY A 230 4.21 7.68 6.24
C GLY A 230 5.20 7.48 5.11
N TYR A 231 6.36 6.99 5.44
CA TYR A 231 7.37 6.61 4.46
C TYR A 231 7.15 5.19 3.93
N TYR A 232 7.65 4.93 2.75
CA TYR A 232 7.89 3.61 2.23
C TYR A 232 9.33 3.54 1.72
N MET A 233 10.28 2.80 2.30
CA MET A 233 10.00 1.84 3.37
C MET A 233 11.07 1.97 4.45
N TYR A 234 10.74 1.68 5.72
CA TYR A 234 11.71 1.72 6.81
C TYR A 234 12.63 0.50 6.78
N HIS A 235 12.05 -0.67 6.63
CA HIS A 235 12.78 -1.94 6.63
C HIS A 235 12.07 -2.95 5.73
N GLY A 236 12.83 -3.56 4.83
CA GLY A 236 12.34 -4.57 3.92
C GLY A 236 12.33 -5.95 4.55
N GLY A 237 13.23 -6.74 4.10
CA GLY A 237 13.37 -8.12 4.55
C GLY A 237 13.66 -9.05 3.38
N THR A 238 13.78 -10.32 3.69
CA THR A 238 14.06 -11.34 2.68
C THR A 238 12.77 -11.89 2.11
N ASN A 239 12.55 -11.69 0.83
CA ASN A 239 11.43 -12.26 0.12
C ASN A 239 11.57 -13.79 -0.02
N PRO A 240 10.46 -14.53 0.02
CA PRO A 240 10.48 -15.97 -0.20
C PRO A 240 10.93 -16.32 -1.62
N GLU A 241 11.65 -17.41 -1.76
CA GLU A 241 12.01 -17.93 -3.07
C GLU A 241 10.79 -18.40 -3.84
N GLY A 242 10.68 -17.93 -5.09
CA GLY A 242 9.77 -18.51 -6.06
C GLY A 242 10.39 -19.70 -6.78
N LEU A 243 9.59 -20.44 -7.51
CA LEU A 243 10.10 -21.57 -8.31
C LEU A 243 10.95 -21.10 -9.51
N THR A 244 10.65 -19.93 -10.04
CA THR A 244 11.26 -19.41 -11.27
C THR A 244 11.81 -18.00 -11.15
N THR A 245 11.38 -17.25 -10.14
CA THR A 245 11.77 -15.85 -9.91
C THR A 245 12.08 -15.63 -8.45
N LEU A 246 12.94 -14.67 -8.16
CA LEU A 246 13.32 -14.35 -6.79
C LEU A 246 12.26 -13.51 -6.08
N ASN A 247 11.88 -12.41 -6.70
CA ASN A 247 11.05 -11.40 -6.07
C ASN A 247 9.77 -11.16 -6.85
N GLU A 248 9.74 -10.12 -7.61
CA GLU A 248 8.57 -9.60 -8.29
C GLU A 248 7.83 -10.65 -9.13
N ASN A 249 6.57 -10.42 -9.39
CA ASN A 249 5.76 -11.34 -10.15
C ASN A 249 6.10 -11.36 -11.62
N GLN A 250 6.70 -12.45 -12.06
CA GLN A 250 7.03 -12.71 -13.45
C GLN A 250 5.97 -13.52 -14.18
N ARG A 251 4.96 -13.99 -13.47
CA ARG A 251 4.04 -14.99 -14.01
C ARG A 251 3.24 -14.53 -15.21
N THR A 252 2.74 -13.31 -15.15
CA THR A 252 1.82 -12.76 -16.17
C THR A 252 2.41 -11.62 -16.97
N GLN A 253 3.63 -11.24 -16.66
CA GLN A 253 4.28 -10.09 -17.24
C GLN A 253 5.55 -10.49 -17.95
N ALA A 254 5.52 -10.37 -19.27
CA ALA A 254 6.73 -10.51 -20.08
C ALA A 254 7.78 -9.43 -19.74
N THR A 255 7.38 -8.40 -18.99
CA THR A 255 8.18 -7.22 -18.75
C THR A 255 7.92 -6.71 -17.34
N ASN A 256 8.43 -7.41 -16.36
CA ASN A 256 8.43 -6.88 -15.01
C ASN A 256 9.64 -5.97 -14.82
N TYR A 257 9.39 -4.68 -14.65
CA TYR A 257 10.45 -3.68 -14.52
C TYR A 257 11.06 -3.62 -13.13
N ASN A 258 10.35 -4.10 -12.16
CA ASN A 258 10.74 -4.05 -10.76
C ASN A 258 11.39 -5.35 -10.31
N ASP A 259 11.70 -6.24 -11.26
CA ASP A 259 12.37 -7.48 -10.94
C ASP A 259 13.75 -7.21 -10.37
N MET A 260 14.01 -7.74 -9.18
CA MET A 260 15.19 -7.41 -8.41
C MET A 260 16.25 -8.49 -8.50
N PRO A 261 17.52 -8.09 -8.55
CA PRO A 261 18.64 -9.03 -8.61
C PRO A 261 18.92 -9.75 -7.29
N VAL A 262 18.29 -9.34 -6.21
CA VAL A 262 18.54 -9.85 -4.86
C VAL A 262 17.25 -10.18 -4.13
N LYS A 263 17.31 -11.08 -3.16
CA LYS A 263 16.15 -11.45 -2.34
C LYS A 263 15.78 -10.40 -1.30
N ASN A 264 16.73 -9.59 -0.90
CA ASN A 264 16.51 -8.54 0.07
C ASN A 264 15.74 -7.39 -0.58
N TYR A 265 14.69 -6.96 0.08
CA TYR A 265 13.84 -5.85 -0.34
C TYR A 265 14.09 -4.60 0.49
N ASP A 266 15.30 -4.35 0.89
CA ASP A 266 15.65 -3.07 1.51
C ASP A 266 15.94 -2.02 0.45
N PHE A 267 15.46 -0.82 0.67
CA PHE A 267 15.75 0.31 -0.19
C PHE A 267 17.18 0.79 0.04
N GLN A 268 17.78 1.33 -1.02
CA GLN A 268 19.09 2.00 -0.94
C GLN A 268 18.93 3.45 -0.48
N ALA A 269 18.13 3.68 0.51
CA ALA A 269 18.16 4.92 1.25
C ALA A 269 18.45 4.59 2.69
N PRO A 270 19.14 5.44 3.37
CA PRO A 270 19.48 5.22 4.75
C PRO A 270 18.27 5.23 5.66
#